data_cac6057847efcc621e6f9f8da08416b3
#
_entry.id   cac6057847efcc621e6f9f8da08416b3
#
_cell.length_a   1.000
_cell.length_b   1.000
_cell.length_c   1.000
_cell.angle_alpha   90.00
_cell.angle_beta   90.00
_cell.angle_gamma   90.00
#
_symmetry.space_group_name_H-M   'P 1'
#
loop_
_entity.id
_entity.type
_entity.pdbx_description
1 polymer ?
#
loop_
_entity_poly.entity_id
_entity_poly.type
_entity_poly.pdbx_seq_one_letter_code
_entity_poly.pdbx_strand_id
1 'polypeptide(L)'
;MTGFPKPRTLFLASISLLAAISLTGCGSNSFSFGGGDTRNKMIVSVRDQKMLLVHDGTPVKAYKISTSKFGIGDRPGSNCTPLGRLQVAKKIGDGAPIGSVFKTRRQTGEVLRPNAPGRDPVVTRILWLTGTESRNQNTFRRTIYIHGTPEERRLGSPASFGCIRMGSRDVADLYNRIGAGADVFVIRGSIQSNRSSADSSASVGKIGFR
;
A
#
# COMPACT_ATOMS: atom_id res chain seq x y z
N MET A 1 -12.05 60.20 -70.26
CA MET A 1 -13.50 60.08 -70.31
C MET A 1 -13.80 58.59 -70.28
N THR A 2 -13.82 57.93 -69.21
CA THR A 2 -14.76 57.79 -68.11
C THR A 2 -15.97 56.95 -68.51
N GLY A 3 -15.99 55.72 -68.19
CA GLY A 3 -17.14 54.85 -68.28
C GLY A 3 -17.06 53.75 -67.25
N PHE A 4 -17.76 53.83 -66.12
CA PHE A 4 -17.96 52.82 -65.13
C PHE A 4 -18.98 51.80 -65.63
N PRO A 5 -18.77 50.49 -65.46
CA PRO A 5 -19.85 49.52 -65.51
C PRO A 5 -20.32 49.15 -64.13
N LYS A 6 -21.64 48.97 -63.99
CA LYS A 6 -22.40 48.58 -62.79
C LYS A 6 -22.12 47.15 -62.37
N PRO A 7 -22.30 46.86 -61.04
CA PRO A 7 -22.06 45.53 -60.51
C PRO A 7 -23.19 44.53 -60.81
N ARG A 8 -22.81 43.31 -61.17
CA ARG A 8 -23.71 42.15 -61.30
C ARG A 8 -23.85 41.47 -59.95
N THR A 9 -25.08 41.39 -59.54
CA THR A 9 -25.49 40.64 -58.32
C THR A 9 -25.29 39.12 -58.57
N LEU A 10 -24.42 38.49 -57.81
CA LEU A 10 -24.30 37.02 -57.77
C LEU A 10 -25.13 36.53 -56.57
N PHE A 11 -26.10 35.66 -56.85
CA PHE A 11 -26.83 34.88 -55.87
C PHE A 11 -25.88 33.80 -55.30
N LEU A 12 -25.60 33.88 -53.99
CA LEU A 12 -24.93 32.83 -53.27
C LEU A 12 -25.94 31.81 -52.78
N ALA A 13 -25.90 30.61 -53.34
CA ALA A 13 -26.66 29.45 -52.83
C ALA A 13 -25.98 28.94 -51.58
N SER A 14 -26.69 28.99 -50.45
CA SER A 14 -26.25 28.47 -49.18
C SER A 14 -26.36 26.94 -49.19
N ILE A 15 -25.23 26.25 -49.28
CA ILE A 15 -25.18 24.79 -49.02
C ILE A 15 -24.96 24.60 -47.54
N SER A 16 -26.01 24.18 -46.84
CA SER A 16 -25.95 23.74 -45.41
C SER A 16 -25.30 22.38 -45.33
N LEU A 17 -24.03 22.34 -44.91
CA LEU A 17 -23.32 21.11 -44.60
C LEU A 17 -23.64 20.70 -43.15
N LEU A 18 -24.55 19.71 -42.96
CA LEU A 18 -24.75 19.06 -41.65
C LEU A 18 -23.49 18.24 -41.31
N ALA A 19 -22.69 18.78 -40.40
CA ALA A 19 -21.61 17.98 -39.78
C ALA A 19 -22.20 17.08 -38.69
N ALA A 20 -22.28 15.78 -38.96
CA ALA A 20 -22.59 14.76 -37.97
C ALA A 20 -21.40 14.64 -37.00
N ILE A 21 -21.55 15.18 -35.80
CA ILE A 21 -20.58 15.01 -34.70
C ILE A 21 -20.78 13.60 -34.14
N SER A 22 -19.92 12.66 -34.52
CA SER A 22 -19.80 11.36 -33.89
C SER A 22 -19.21 11.57 -32.48
N LEU A 23 -20.04 11.44 -31.43
CA LEU A 23 -19.55 11.31 -30.06
C LEU A 23 -18.88 9.94 -29.91
N THR A 24 -17.59 9.89 -30.17
CA THR A 24 -16.76 8.77 -29.72
C THR A 24 -16.70 8.85 -28.19
N GLY A 25 -17.19 7.76 -27.54
CA GLY A 25 -17.27 7.62 -26.11
C GLY A 25 -15.92 7.91 -25.44
N CYS A 26 -15.86 8.93 -24.62
CA CYS A 26 -14.83 9.12 -23.63
C CYS A 26 -14.88 7.94 -22.68
N GLY A 27 -13.87 7.08 -22.74
CA GLY A 27 -13.58 6.15 -21.66
C GLY A 27 -13.50 6.95 -20.38
N SER A 28 -14.42 6.70 -19.45
CA SER A 28 -14.43 7.29 -18.12
C SER A 28 -13.17 6.83 -17.39
N ASN A 29 -12.09 7.61 -17.49
CA ASN A 29 -11.04 7.61 -16.50
C ASN A 29 -11.69 8.11 -15.22
N SER A 30 -12.16 7.18 -14.39
CA SER A 30 -12.59 7.46 -13.04
C SER A 30 -11.37 7.95 -12.26
N PHE A 31 -11.14 9.26 -12.27
CA PHE A 31 -10.31 9.90 -11.27
C PHE A 31 -11.00 9.73 -9.92
N SER A 32 -10.61 8.68 -9.22
CA SER A 32 -11.05 8.43 -7.85
C SER A 32 -10.41 9.48 -6.95
N PHE A 33 -11.08 10.59 -6.73
CA PHE A 33 -10.71 11.56 -5.72
C PHE A 33 -10.84 10.89 -4.34
N GLY A 34 -9.70 10.58 -3.69
CA GLY A 34 -9.60 10.52 -2.24
C GLY A 34 -10.07 9.27 -1.51
N GLY A 35 -10.32 8.14 -2.15
CA GLY A 35 -10.54 6.87 -1.46
C GLY A 35 -9.21 6.11 -1.29
N GLY A 36 -8.70 6.02 -0.04
CA GLY A 36 -7.60 5.09 0.25
C GLY A 36 -7.97 3.65 -0.08
N ASP A 37 -6.98 2.76 -0.10
CA ASP A 37 -7.20 1.33 -0.32
C ASP A 37 -7.99 0.71 0.84
N THR A 38 -9.30 0.53 0.65
CA THR A 38 -10.22 -0.07 1.63
C THR A 38 -10.42 -1.57 1.42
N ARG A 39 -9.97 -2.11 0.29
CA ARG A 39 -10.16 -3.51 -0.08
C ARG A 39 -9.09 -4.43 0.49
N ASN A 40 -7.88 -3.92 0.69
CA ASN A 40 -6.75 -4.69 1.18
C ASN A 40 -6.53 -4.47 2.67
N LYS A 41 -6.30 -5.55 3.41
CA LYS A 41 -5.94 -5.54 4.83
C LYS A 41 -4.77 -6.47 5.05
N MET A 42 -3.86 -6.09 5.92
CA MET A 42 -2.75 -6.93 6.37
C MET A 42 -2.92 -7.26 7.85
N ILE A 43 -2.82 -8.53 8.19
CA ILE A 43 -2.83 -8.99 9.59
C ILE A 43 -1.41 -9.47 9.91
N VAL A 44 -0.73 -8.78 10.82
CA VAL A 44 0.64 -9.04 11.25
C VAL A 44 0.61 -9.71 12.61
N SER A 45 1.00 -10.97 12.68
CA SER A 45 1.15 -11.70 13.94
C SER A 45 2.58 -11.57 14.47
N VAL A 46 2.72 -10.94 15.64
CA VAL A 46 4.00 -10.85 16.34
C VAL A 46 4.42 -12.25 16.85
N ARG A 47 3.46 -13.07 17.29
CA ARG A 47 3.73 -14.44 17.74
C ARG A 47 4.24 -15.34 16.61
N ASP A 48 3.54 -15.32 15.46
CA ASP A 48 3.83 -16.25 14.37
C ASP A 48 4.94 -15.75 13.43
N GLN A 49 5.36 -14.47 13.57
CA GLN A 49 6.27 -13.78 12.66
C GLN A 49 5.83 -13.94 11.19
N LYS A 50 4.50 -13.78 10.98
CA LYS A 50 3.83 -13.90 9.69
C LYS A 50 2.89 -12.72 9.48
N MET A 51 2.72 -12.36 8.20
CA MET A 51 1.72 -11.41 7.75
C MET A 51 0.77 -12.10 6.79
N LEU A 52 -0.54 -11.91 6.97
CA LEU A 52 -1.59 -12.38 6.06
C LEU A 52 -2.14 -11.18 5.29
N LEU A 53 -2.08 -11.24 3.97
CA LEU A 53 -2.80 -10.32 3.09
C LEU A 53 -4.22 -10.84 2.88
N VAL A 54 -5.20 -9.96 3.10
CA VAL A 54 -6.63 -10.20 2.90
C VAL A 54 -7.13 -9.17 1.88
N HIS A 55 -7.83 -9.64 0.85
CA HIS A 55 -8.48 -8.79 -0.17
C HIS A 55 -9.99 -9.05 -0.13
N ASP A 56 -10.79 -8.02 0.05
CA ASP A 56 -12.26 -8.10 0.18
C ASP A 56 -12.71 -9.21 1.16
N GLY A 57 -12.05 -9.28 2.31
CA GLY A 57 -12.33 -10.29 3.34
C GLY A 57 -11.73 -11.69 3.09
N THR A 58 -11.21 -11.95 1.89
CA THR A 58 -10.64 -13.26 1.53
C THR A 58 -9.13 -13.28 1.73
N PRO A 59 -8.57 -14.26 2.45
CA PRO A 59 -7.13 -14.46 2.56
C PRO A 59 -6.49 -14.76 1.19
N VAL A 60 -5.49 -13.96 0.82
CA VAL A 60 -4.81 -14.06 -0.49
C VAL A 60 -3.45 -14.70 -0.37
N LYS A 61 -2.62 -14.22 0.57
CA LYS A 61 -1.24 -14.67 0.70
C LYS A 61 -0.70 -14.46 2.10
N ALA A 62 0.10 -15.40 2.56
CA ALA A 62 0.87 -15.27 3.79
C ALA A 62 2.35 -15.01 3.46
N TYR A 63 2.97 -14.09 4.20
CA TYR A 63 4.37 -13.71 4.09
C TYR A 63 5.12 -14.02 5.39
N LYS A 64 6.35 -14.44 5.27
CA LYS A 64 7.28 -14.55 6.40
C LYS A 64 7.86 -13.17 6.68
N ILE A 65 7.84 -12.75 7.95
CA ILE A 65 8.26 -11.41 8.36
C ILE A 65 9.20 -11.46 9.58
N SER A 66 9.74 -10.30 9.95
CA SER A 66 10.36 -10.07 11.25
C SER A 66 9.83 -8.78 11.86
N THR A 67 9.37 -8.87 13.11
CA THR A 67 9.07 -7.70 13.96
C THR A 67 10.24 -7.39 14.89
N SER A 68 10.06 -6.42 15.79
CA SER A 68 11.12 -5.98 16.70
C SER A 68 11.59 -7.07 17.67
N LYS A 69 12.91 -7.18 17.85
CA LYS A 69 13.53 -7.96 18.91
C LYS A 69 13.38 -7.35 20.31
N PHE A 70 12.96 -6.07 20.40
CA PHE A 70 12.71 -5.35 21.64
C PHE A 70 11.24 -5.45 22.10
N GLY A 71 10.43 -6.25 21.38
CA GLY A 71 9.02 -6.47 21.69
C GLY A 71 8.08 -5.45 21.05
N ILE A 72 6.99 -5.14 21.75
CA ILE A 72 5.87 -4.34 21.22
C ILE A 72 5.66 -3.06 22.03
N GLY A 73 5.30 -1.99 21.34
CA GLY A 73 5.06 -0.68 21.94
C GLY A 73 5.24 0.46 20.95
N ASP A 74 4.78 1.66 21.34
CA ASP A 74 4.85 2.87 20.49
C ASP A 74 5.54 4.06 21.17
N ARG A 75 6.21 3.87 22.32
CA ARG A 75 6.99 4.93 22.95
C ARG A 75 8.14 5.35 22.05
N PRO A 76 8.38 6.65 21.82
CA PRO A 76 9.54 7.14 21.09
C PRO A 76 10.84 6.57 21.68
N GLY A 77 11.76 6.15 20.80
CA GLY A 77 13.05 5.54 21.18
C GLY A 77 13.01 4.10 21.67
N SER A 78 11.82 3.47 21.83
CA SER A 78 11.70 2.10 22.34
C SER A 78 12.21 1.02 21.41
N ASN A 79 12.36 1.29 20.13
CA ASN A 79 12.65 0.29 19.07
C ASN A 79 11.63 -0.87 19.00
N CYS A 80 10.47 -0.75 19.64
CA CYS A 80 9.41 -1.75 19.65
C CYS A 80 8.51 -1.64 18.41
N THR A 81 7.84 -2.73 18.02
CA THR A 81 6.81 -2.70 16.97
C THR A 81 5.46 -2.27 17.56
N PRO A 82 4.78 -1.26 17.01
CA PRO A 82 3.46 -0.83 17.48
C PRO A 82 2.41 -1.91 17.30
N LEU A 83 1.46 -2.03 18.24
CA LEU A 83 0.27 -2.88 18.14
C LEU A 83 -0.95 -2.09 17.68
N GLY A 84 -1.96 -2.82 17.22
CA GLY A 84 -3.28 -2.31 16.90
C GLY A 84 -3.44 -1.98 15.42
N ARG A 85 -4.43 -1.15 15.11
CA ARG A 85 -4.72 -0.73 13.74
C ARG A 85 -3.79 0.39 13.32
N LEU A 86 -3.04 0.14 12.25
CA LEU A 86 -2.20 1.09 11.54
C LEU A 86 -2.74 1.22 10.10
N GLN A 87 -2.22 2.18 9.35
CA GLN A 87 -2.51 2.35 7.93
C GLN A 87 -1.24 2.62 7.14
N VAL A 88 -1.22 2.22 5.87
CA VAL A 88 -0.19 2.61 4.92
C VAL A 88 -0.38 4.08 4.56
N ALA A 89 0.43 4.96 5.14
CA ALA A 89 0.35 6.40 4.88
C ALA A 89 1.03 6.78 3.56
N LYS A 90 2.17 6.14 3.24
CA LYS A 90 2.95 6.42 2.03
C LYS A 90 3.62 5.17 1.50
N LYS A 91 3.74 5.10 0.17
CA LYS A 91 4.48 4.08 -0.56
C LYS A 91 5.70 4.73 -1.20
N ILE A 92 6.89 4.12 -1.08
CA ILE A 92 8.16 4.65 -1.60
C ILE A 92 8.94 3.52 -2.26
N GLY A 93 9.56 3.81 -3.40
CA GLY A 93 10.38 2.86 -4.15
C GLY A 93 9.65 2.27 -5.36
N ASP A 94 8.64 2.97 -5.89
CA ASP A 94 7.98 2.57 -7.12
C ASP A 94 9.00 2.42 -8.25
N GLY A 95 8.90 1.33 -9.03
CA GLY A 95 9.85 1.01 -10.09
C GLY A 95 11.28 0.70 -9.66
N ALA A 96 11.65 0.82 -8.36
CA ALA A 96 13.00 0.54 -7.91
C ALA A 96 13.39 -0.93 -8.14
N PRO A 97 14.62 -1.24 -8.58
CA PRO A 97 15.12 -2.61 -8.65
C PRO A 97 15.01 -3.34 -7.30
N ILE A 98 14.76 -4.64 -7.32
CA ILE A 98 14.78 -5.49 -6.12
C ILE A 98 16.16 -5.42 -5.48
N GLY A 99 16.22 -5.16 -4.17
CA GLY A 99 17.46 -5.00 -3.44
C GLY A 99 17.99 -3.57 -3.40
N SER A 100 17.35 -2.60 -4.08
CA SER A 100 17.75 -1.19 -4.01
C SER A 100 17.78 -0.72 -2.56
N VAL A 101 18.90 -0.13 -2.14
CA VAL A 101 19.10 0.39 -0.79
C VAL A 101 18.49 1.79 -0.65
N PHE A 102 17.78 2.01 0.45
CA PHE A 102 17.22 3.31 0.81
C PHE A 102 17.91 3.88 2.07
N LYS A 103 18.34 5.13 1.98
CA LYS A 103 18.78 5.93 3.12
C LYS A 103 17.91 7.19 3.19
N THR A 104 17.34 7.48 4.37
CA THR A 104 16.38 8.59 4.53
C THR A 104 15.26 8.59 3.49
N ARG A 105 14.77 7.39 3.11
CA ARG A 105 13.68 7.15 2.14
C ARG A 105 14.03 7.51 0.68
N ARG A 106 15.30 7.71 0.36
CA ARG A 106 15.81 7.94 -1.01
C ARG A 106 16.70 6.77 -1.43
N GLN A 107 16.62 6.37 -2.70
CA GLN A 107 17.53 5.37 -3.25
C GLN A 107 18.96 5.89 -3.22
N THR A 108 19.90 5.02 -2.85
CA THR A 108 21.34 5.35 -2.81
C THR A 108 22.09 4.98 -4.09
N GLY A 109 21.45 4.25 -5.00
CA GLY A 109 22.08 3.64 -6.17
C GLY A 109 22.67 2.24 -5.89
N GLU A 110 22.86 1.88 -4.62
CA GLU A 110 23.33 0.55 -4.23
C GLU A 110 22.20 -0.50 -4.35
N VAL A 111 22.55 -1.72 -4.75
CA VAL A 111 21.67 -2.87 -4.81
C VAL A 111 22.28 -4.04 -4.05
N LEU A 112 21.59 -4.55 -3.03
CA LEU A 112 22.03 -5.70 -2.24
C LEU A 112 21.25 -6.96 -2.60
N ARG A 113 21.96 -8.07 -2.73
CA ARG A 113 21.35 -9.40 -2.87
C ARG A 113 20.83 -9.90 -1.52
N PRO A 114 19.83 -10.81 -1.49
CA PRO A 114 19.44 -11.49 -0.28
C PRO A 114 20.63 -12.15 0.42
N ASN A 115 20.68 -11.96 1.74
CA ASN A 115 21.76 -12.46 2.60
C ASN A 115 23.16 -11.92 2.29
N ALA A 116 23.26 -10.75 1.66
CA ALA A 116 24.52 -10.03 1.54
C ALA A 116 25.12 -9.80 2.94
N PRO A 117 26.43 -10.03 3.15
CA PRO A 117 27.06 -9.83 4.45
C PRO A 117 27.13 -8.36 4.85
N GLY A 118 27.25 -8.11 6.13
CA GLY A 118 27.49 -6.77 6.68
C GLY A 118 26.26 -6.15 7.34
N ARG A 119 25.72 -5.09 6.77
CA ARG A 119 24.63 -4.27 7.36
C ARG A 119 23.25 -4.67 6.89
N ASP A 120 22.22 -4.27 7.64
CA ASP A 120 20.81 -4.48 7.36
C ASP A 120 20.08 -3.16 7.04
N PRO A 121 20.29 -2.54 5.88
CA PRO A 121 19.57 -1.36 5.47
C PRO A 121 18.14 -1.69 5.02
N VAL A 122 17.31 -0.66 4.95
CA VAL A 122 16.02 -0.74 4.26
C VAL A 122 16.25 -0.97 2.76
N VAL A 123 15.66 -2.01 2.19
CA VAL A 123 15.83 -2.31 0.76
C VAL A 123 14.50 -2.52 0.05
N THR A 124 14.52 -2.45 -1.27
CA THR A 124 13.47 -2.82 -2.24
C THR A 124 12.26 -1.90 -2.25
N ARG A 125 11.49 -1.80 -1.17
CA ARG A 125 10.25 -1.01 -1.04
C ARG A 125 10.06 -0.56 0.39
N ILE A 126 9.34 0.56 0.55
CA ILE A 126 8.92 1.09 1.84
C ILE A 126 7.42 1.33 1.80
N LEU A 127 6.70 0.74 2.74
CA LEU A 127 5.33 1.08 3.10
C LEU A 127 5.42 1.79 4.46
N TRP A 128 5.28 3.11 4.47
CA TRP A 128 5.39 3.91 5.69
C TRP A 128 4.06 3.90 6.42
N LEU A 129 4.08 3.48 7.67
CA LEU A 129 2.88 3.29 8.47
C LEU A 129 2.55 4.51 9.33
N THR A 130 1.26 4.73 9.56
CA THR A 130 0.73 5.65 10.56
C THR A 130 -0.18 4.90 11.52
N GLY A 131 -0.22 5.33 12.78
CA GLY A 131 -1.15 4.81 13.77
C GLY A 131 -2.53 5.45 13.62
N THR A 132 -3.57 4.68 13.90
CA THR A 132 -4.97 5.15 13.89
C THR A 132 -5.62 5.12 15.27
N GLU A 133 -4.88 4.70 16.30
CA GLU A 133 -5.33 4.57 17.68
C GLU A 133 -4.39 5.36 18.61
N SER A 134 -4.87 5.77 19.80
CA SER A 134 -4.06 6.50 20.78
C SER A 134 -2.80 5.74 21.20
N ARG A 135 -2.90 4.40 21.33
CA ARG A 135 -1.76 3.53 21.71
C ARG A 135 -0.67 3.39 20.66
N ASN A 136 -0.87 3.87 19.42
CA ASN A 136 0.08 3.77 18.32
C ASN A 136 0.26 5.09 17.53
N GLN A 137 -0.13 6.21 18.12
CA GLN A 137 -0.10 7.55 17.49
C GLN A 137 1.31 8.03 17.08
N ASN A 138 2.37 7.47 17.68
CA ASN A 138 3.76 7.85 17.37
C ASN A 138 4.33 7.10 16.16
N THR A 139 3.63 6.09 15.64
CA THR A 139 4.10 5.18 14.58
C THR A 139 4.73 5.93 13.41
N PHE A 140 4.05 6.97 12.87
CA PHE A 140 4.54 7.72 11.72
C PHE A 140 5.83 8.49 12.03
N ARG A 141 5.85 9.22 13.15
CA ARG A 141 7.04 9.98 13.59
C ARG A 141 8.22 9.08 13.94
N ARG A 142 7.95 7.88 14.43
CA ARG A 142 8.96 6.85 14.72
C ARG A 142 9.49 6.16 13.46
N THR A 143 9.02 6.54 12.27
CA THR A 143 9.43 5.97 10.99
C THR A 143 9.28 4.44 10.93
N ILE A 144 8.13 3.94 11.41
CA ILE A 144 7.81 2.51 11.34
C ILE A 144 7.37 2.17 9.91
N TYR A 145 8.04 1.20 9.31
CA TYR A 145 7.84 0.73 7.94
C TYR A 145 7.51 -0.76 7.88
N ILE A 146 6.84 -1.16 6.79
CA ILE A 146 7.01 -2.48 6.21
C ILE A 146 8.02 -2.30 5.08
N HIS A 147 9.11 -3.08 5.06
CA HIS A 147 10.17 -2.91 4.08
C HIS A 147 10.95 -4.21 3.82
N GLY A 148 11.69 -4.24 2.72
CA GLY A 148 12.60 -5.35 2.43
C GLY A 148 13.87 -5.30 3.29
N THR A 149 14.43 -6.48 3.58
CA THR A 149 15.70 -6.64 4.27
C THR A 149 16.65 -7.52 3.45
N PRO A 150 17.97 -7.24 3.43
CA PRO A 150 18.93 -8.23 2.93
C PRO A 150 19.10 -9.42 3.88
N GLU A 151 18.82 -9.28 5.18
CA GLU A 151 18.94 -10.37 6.17
C GLU A 151 17.77 -11.37 6.11
N GLU A 152 17.46 -11.93 4.95
CA GLU A 152 16.28 -12.80 4.76
C GLU A 152 16.33 -14.09 5.59
N ARG A 153 17.53 -14.59 5.96
CA ARG A 153 17.69 -15.74 6.85
C ARG A 153 17.12 -15.51 8.25
N ARG A 154 17.01 -14.25 8.68
CA ARG A 154 16.48 -13.89 10.01
C ARG A 154 14.96 -13.70 10.03
N LEU A 155 14.29 -13.78 8.87
CA LEU A 155 12.83 -13.74 8.81
C LEU A 155 12.22 -14.96 9.50
N GLY A 156 11.07 -14.76 10.15
CA GLY A 156 10.39 -15.76 10.97
C GLY A 156 10.79 -15.73 12.44
N SER A 157 11.68 -14.79 12.83
CA SER A 157 12.01 -14.49 14.22
C SER A 157 12.07 -12.99 14.46
N PRO A 158 11.85 -12.50 15.69
CA PRO A 158 12.00 -11.10 16.04
C PRO A 158 13.46 -10.65 15.86
N ALA A 159 13.70 -9.70 14.96
CA ALA A 159 15.06 -9.28 14.62
C ALA A 159 15.19 -7.79 14.25
N SER A 160 14.07 -7.06 14.08
CA SER A 160 14.10 -5.64 13.70
C SER A 160 14.28 -4.68 14.88
N PHE A 161 14.32 -3.40 14.58
CA PHE A 161 14.34 -2.29 15.53
C PHE A 161 13.02 -1.48 15.46
N GLY A 162 11.88 -2.18 15.29
CA GLY A 162 10.55 -1.57 15.28
C GLY A 162 9.79 -1.77 13.97
N CYS A 163 10.46 -1.72 12.84
CA CYS A 163 9.86 -1.97 11.52
C CYS A 163 9.45 -3.44 11.34
N ILE A 164 8.61 -3.69 10.36
CA ILE A 164 8.21 -5.02 9.90
C ILE A 164 9.04 -5.34 8.66
N ARG A 165 9.98 -6.30 8.78
CA ARG A 165 10.88 -6.69 7.69
C ARG A 165 10.30 -7.85 6.89
N MET A 166 10.51 -7.83 5.58
CA MET A 166 10.09 -8.85 4.62
C MET A 166 11.24 -9.23 3.69
N GLY A 167 11.15 -10.38 3.04
CA GLY A 167 12.00 -10.70 1.91
C GLY A 167 11.81 -9.71 0.76
N SER A 168 12.87 -9.46 0.00
CA SER A 168 12.86 -8.45 -1.06
C SER A 168 11.80 -8.71 -2.14
N ARG A 169 11.61 -9.96 -2.54
CA ARG A 169 10.55 -10.34 -3.49
C ARG A 169 9.16 -10.23 -2.88
N ASP A 170 9.02 -10.58 -1.62
CA ASP A 170 7.74 -10.56 -0.92
C ASP A 170 7.24 -9.12 -0.70
N VAL A 171 8.14 -8.20 -0.31
CA VAL A 171 7.74 -6.79 -0.13
C VAL A 171 7.43 -6.13 -1.47
N ALA A 172 8.09 -6.50 -2.57
CA ALA A 172 7.77 -6.03 -3.90
C ALA A 172 6.39 -6.52 -4.36
N ASP A 173 6.07 -7.79 -4.12
CA ASP A 173 4.76 -8.38 -4.42
C ASP A 173 3.65 -7.69 -3.58
N LEU A 174 3.84 -7.55 -2.27
CA LEU A 174 2.91 -6.84 -1.40
C LEU A 174 2.68 -5.39 -1.87
N TYR A 175 3.77 -4.67 -2.17
CA TYR A 175 3.74 -3.29 -2.64
C TYR A 175 2.87 -3.11 -3.88
N ASN A 176 2.94 -4.03 -4.84
CA ASN A 176 2.17 -3.96 -6.07
C ASN A 176 0.67 -4.28 -5.88
N ARG A 177 0.32 -5.00 -4.80
CA ARG A 177 -1.07 -5.42 -4.52
C ARG A 177 -1.87 -4.40 -3.74
N ILE A 178 -1.21 -3.56 -2.93
CA ILE A 178 -1.90 -2.68 -1.99
C ILE A 178 -1.67 -1.21 -2.32
N GLY A 179 -2.65 -0.38 -1.95
CA GLY A 179 -2.62 1.08 -2.05
C GLY A 179 -2.26 1.77 -0.74
N ALA A 180 -2.03 3.09 -0.80
CA ALA A 180 -2.07 3.93 0.39
C ALA A 180 -3.48 3.90 0.99
N GLY A 181 -3.59 3.96 2.31
CA GLY A 181 -4.85 3.79 3.05
C GLY A 181 -5.17 2.35 3.44
N ALA A 182 -4.46 1.34 2.91
CA ALA A 182 -4.64 -0.06 3.31
C ALA A 182 -4.41 -0.24 4.82
N ASP A 183 -5.31 -0.98 5.47
CA ASP A 183 -5.22 -1.25 6.91
C ASP A 183 -4.15 -2.31 7.23
N VAL A 184 -3.46 -2.10 8.35
CA VAL A 184 -2.46 -3.02 8.92
C VAL A 184 -2.81 -3.30 10.38
N PHE A 185 -3.29 -4.49 10.68
CA PHE A 185 -3.59 -4.92 12.04
C PHE A 185 -2.41 -5.68 12.63
N VAL A 186 -1.69 -5.08 13.55
CA VAL A 186 -0.60 -5.74 14.28
C VAL A 186 -1.16 -6.34 15.56
N ILE A 187 -1.17 -7.67 15.61
CA ILE A 187 -1.71 -8.45 16.73
C ILE A 187 -0.60 -9.19 17.48
N ARG A 188 -0.79 -9.36 18.80
CA ARG A 188 0.13 -10.13 19.65
C ARG A 188 0.04 -11.64 19.37
N GLY A 189 -1.18 -12.14 19.21
CA GLY A 189 -1.52 -13.54 19.08
C GLY A 189 -1.34 -14.14 17.69
N SER A 190 -1.76 -15.39 17.53
CA SER A 190 -1.72 -16.10 16.25
C SER A 190 -2.81 -15.61 15.28
N ILE A 191 -2.53 -15.63 13.97
CA ILE A 191 -3.51 -15.35 12.92
C ILE A 191 -4.70 -16.32 12.98
N GLN A 192 -4.47 -17.60 13.32
CA GLN A 192 -5.54 -18.61 13.41
C GLN A 192 -6.51 -18.35 14.57
N SER A 193 -6.01 -17.90 15.72
CA SER A 193 -6.87 -17.59 16.87
C SER A 193 -7.82 -16.42 16.58
N ASN A 194 -7.40 -15.45 15.75
CA ASN A 194 -8.24 -14.33 15.36
C ASN A 194 -9.32 -14.71 14.34
N ARG A 195 -9.15 -15.78 13.55
CA ARG A 195 -10.20 -16.28 12.66
C ARG A 195 -11.36 -16.89 13.43
N SER A 196 -11.06 -17.70 14.45
CA SER A 196 -12.10 -18.35 15.26
C SER A 196 -12.95 -17.36 16.06
N SER A 197 -12.36 -16.26 16.54
CA SER A 197 -13.11 -15.21 17.24
C SER A 197 -13.98 -14.36 16.31
N ALA A 198 -13.57 -14.14 15.06
CA ALA A 198 -14.37 -13.43 14.07
C ALA A 198 -15.58 -14.27 13.61
N ASP A 199 -15.39 -15.58 13.40
CA ASP A 199 -16.47 -16.49 13.00
C ASP A 199 -17.49 -16.71 14.14
N SER A 200 -17.05 -16.76 15.40
CA SER A 200 -17.96 -16.89 16.55
C SER A 200 -18.80 -15.63 16.76
N SER A 201 -18.30 -14.43 16.48
CA SER A 201 -19.11 -13.20 16.55
C SER A 201 -20.12 -13.07 15.40
N ALA A 202 -19.82 -13.64 14.21
CA ALA A 202 -20.73 -13.67 13.07
C ALA A 202 -21.89 -14.67 13.26
N SER A 203 -21.70 -15.75 14.04
CA SER A 203 -22.72 -16.76 14.29
C SER A 203 -23.76 -16.36 15.33
N VAL A 204 -23.41 -15.48 16.28
CA VAL A 204 -24.31 -15.00 17.35
C VAL A 204 -25.37 -14.00 16.83
N GLY A 205 -25.14 -13.38 15.66
CA GLY A 205 -26.10 -12.43 15.05
C GLY A 205 -27.28 -13.07 14.29
N LYS A 206 -27.42 -14.43 14.23
CA LYS A 206 -28.46 -15.14 13.48
C LYS A 206 -29.46 -15.94 14.32
N ILE A 207 -29.51 -15.75 15.65
CA ILE A 207 -30.58 -16.34 16.44
C ILE A 207 -31.74 -15.35 16.44
N GLY A 208 -32.62 -15.56 15.46
CA GLY A 208 -33.84 -14.78 15.29
C GLY A 208 -34.83 -15.02 16.42
N PHE A 209 -35.50 -13.96 16.82
CA PHE A 209 -36.72 -13.99 17.59
C PHE A 209 -37.81 -14.73 16.79
N ARG A 210 -38.40 -15.73 17.43
CA ARG A 210 -39.79 -16.17 17.23
C ARG A 210 -40.59 -15.81 18.44
#